data_944b5dc9ea50a92ec73f2837ccf19074
#
_entry.id   944b5dc9ea50a92ec73f2837ccf19074
#
_cell.length_a   1.000
_cell.length_b   1.000
_cell.length_c   1.000
_cell.angle_alpha   90.00
_cell.angle_beta   90.00
_cell.angle_gamma   90.00
#
_symmetry.space_group_name_H-M   'P 1'
#
loop_
_entity.id
_entity.type
_entity.pdbx_description
1 polymer ?
#
loop_
_entity_poly.entity_id
_entity_poly.type
_entity_poly.pdbx_seq_one_letter_code
_entity_poly.pdbx_strand_id
1 'polypeptide(L)'
;MSLLSRREFCAVAGLAAAAAPLRAFGEIAERDVPDVAKIDRHRILTAADRYLRNQPVTITSFPSPRSAGGPHDYFSEADYFWPDPKNPSGPYVNRDGMSNPDNFTSHRHALIRLSVEVPALAAAWLLTRDQRYSSHAAKHLRAWFLDPLTMMNPNLQYAQAVHGVTTGRGTGIIDTIHLVEVVRSIPVIEQSAALSADESSQLKKWFSDYLVWMTTSKNGMDERDAKNNHATCWVMQVSEFAAFTGASDLTEFCRARFKEVIVPGQIAADGSFPLGLRRTKPYGYCLFNLDAMSTVCQILSTPEDNLFSFALPDGRGFARAMAFMFPFIADKSSWPYPHDVEYFEYWPIRQPSLLFAGIALSRPEYFKVWRRLDPDPTVEEIIRNYPIRQPLLWVSQKT
;
A
#
# COMPACT_ATOMS: atom_id res chain seq x y z
N MET A 1 19.40 -4.28 -25.76
CA MET A 1 19.07 -2.87 -25.50
C MET A 1 19.98 -2.41 -24.38
N SER A 2 20.80 -1.40 -24.67
CA SER A 2 21.96 -0.97 -23.88
C SER A 2 21.54 -0.32 -22.55
N LEU A 3 22.15 -0.74 -21.46
CA LEU A 3 22.06 -0.13 -20.13
C LEU A 3 22.80 1.22 -20.15
N LEU A 4 22.11 2.29 -19.87
CA LEU A 4 22.68 3.63 -19.72
C LEU A 4 23.71 3.67 -18.58
N SER A 5 24.85 4.27 -18.83
CA SER A 5 25.96 4.33 -17.88
C SER A 5 25.79 5.46 -16.87
N ARG A 6 26.41 5.29 -15.68
CA ARG A 6 26.37 6.20 -14.51
C ARG A 6 26.76 7.68 -14.78
N ARG A 7 27.18 8.04 -15.98
CA ARG A 7 27.69 9.42 -16.29
C ARG A 7 26.65 10.38 -16.91
N GLU A 8 25.47 9.88 -17.31
CA GLU A 8 24.46 10.73 -17.99
C GLU A 8 23.39 11.30 -17.04
N PHE A 9 23.48 11.04 -15.74
CA PHE A 9 22.47 11.43 -14.75
C PHE A 9 22.68 12.84 -14.11
N CYS A 10 23.73 13.58 -14.49
CA CYS A 10 24.12 14.81 -13.79
C CYS A 10 23.90 16.13 -14.55
N ALA A 11 23.11 16.18 -15.58
CA ALA A 11 22.88 17.45 -16.30
C ALA A 11 21.42 17.59 -16.74
N VAL A 12 20.53 18.01 -15.87
CA VAL A 12 19.41 18.95 -16.13
C VAL A 12 18.86 19.43 -14.80
N ALA A 13 19.38 20.55 -14.30
CA ALA A 13 18.74 21.30 -13.22
C ALA A 13 18.01 22.50 -13.84
N GLY A 14 16.77 22.67 -13.50
CA GLY A 14 16.08 23.94 -13.60
C GLY A 14 14.94 24.01 -14.61
N LEU A 15 13.72 23.67 -14.18
CA LEU A 15 12.50 24.31 -14.64
C LEU A 15 11.42 24.13 -13.57
N ALA A 16 10.82 25.23 -13.15
CA ALA A 16 9.78 25.30 -12.14
C ALA A 16 8.58 24.41 -12.53
N ALA A 17 8.31 23.39 -11.76
CA ALA A 17 7.11 22.58 -11.89
C ALA A 17 5.94 23.34 -11.26
N ALA A 18 5.09 23.92 -12.09
CA ALA A 18 3.76 24.33 -11.70
C ALA A 18 2.97 23.07 -11.25
N ALA A 19 2.36 23.14 -10.07
CA ALA A 19 1.48 22.11 -9.58
C ALA A 19 0.36 21.85 -10.60
N ALA A 20 0.40 20.70 -11.26
CA ALA A 20 -0.68 20.28 -12.15
C ALA A 20 -1.88 19.91 -11.27
N PRO A 21 -3.09 20.44 -11.55
CA PRO A 21 -4.28 20.05 -10.83
C PRO A 21 -4.62 18.59 -11.17
N LEU A 22 -5.00 17.82 -10.15
CA LEU A 22 -5.66 16.53 -10.28
C LEU A 22 -6.97 16.73 -11.09
N ARG A 23 -6.89 16.61 -12.40
CA ARG A 23 -8.06 16.70 -13.30
C ARG A 23 -8.16 15.46 -14.16
N ALA A 24 -9.38 15.00 -14.19
CA ALA A 24 -10.15 14.31 -15.21
C ALA A 24 -10.21 12.80 -15.13
N PHE A 25 -11.18 12.31 -14.36
CA PHE A 25 -11.94 11.13 -14.75
C PHE A 25 -13.17 11.63 -15.55
N GLY A 26 -13.51 10.94 -16.66
CA GLY A 26 -14.60 11.31 -17.55
C GLY A 26 -15.92 11.53 -16.82
N GLU A 27 -16.82 12.33 -17.41
CA GLU A 27 -18.13 12.68 -16.89
C GLU A 27 -18.97 11.45 -16.53
N ILE A 28 -18.82 11.02 -15.27
CA ILE A 28 -19.82 10.19 -14.59
C ILE A 28 -20.94 11.15 -14.25
N ALA A 29 -22.19 10.73 -14.44
CA ALA A 29 -23.33 11.49 -13.92
C ALA A 29 -23.04 11.79 -12.43
N GLU A 30 -22.78 13.05 -12.10
CA GLU A 30 -22.29 13.53 -10.77
C GLU A 30 -23.12 13.05 -9.57
N ARG A 31 -24.30 12.49 -9.84
CA ARG A 31 -25.30 12.11 -8.82
C ARG A 31 -24.98 10.83 -8.06
N ASP A 32 -24.12 9.96 -8.59
CA ASP A 32 -23.93 8.60 -8.04
C ASP A 32 -22.62 8.38 -7.29
N VAL A 33 -21.64 9.30 -7.37
CA VAL A 33 -20.38 9.18 -6.63
C VAL A 33 -20.64 9.47 -5.14
N PRO A 34 -20.21 8.58 -4.23
CA PRO A 34 -20.39 8.81 -2.79
C PRO A 34 -19.67 10.08 -2.33
N ASP A 35 -20.35 10.89 -1.55
CA ASP A 35 -19.72 11.98 -0.80
C ASP A 35 -18.96 11.40 0.38
N VAL A 36 -17.69 11.03 0.13
CA VAL A 36 -16.81 10.40 1.11
C VAL A 36 -16.54 11.34 2.29
N ALA A 37 -16.42 12.64 2.04
CA ALA A 37 -16.23 13.63 3.09
C ALA A 37 -17.38 13.62 4.10
N LYS A 38 -18.61 13.54 3.60
CA LYS A 38 -19.81 13.47 4.44
C LYS A 38 -19.93 12.11 5.14
N ILE A 39 -19.69 11.02 4.43
CA ILE A 39 -19.83 9.65 4.95
C ILE A 39 -18.84 9.39 6.08
N ASP A 40 -17.60 9.77 5.90
CA ASP A 40 -16.50 9.42 6.82
C ASP A 40 -16.13 10.52 7.81
N ARG A 41 -16.79 11.70 7.75
CA ARG A 41 -16.46 12.86 8.59
C ARG A 41 -16.34 12.51 10.08
N HIS A 42 -17.35 11.87 10.63
CA HIS A 42 -17.38 11.54 12.06
C HIS A 42 -16.25 10.56 12.42
N ARG A 43 -16.08 9.51 11.63
CA ARG A 43 -15.03 8.50 11.80
C ARG A 43 -13.65 9.14 11.80
N ILE A 44 -13.34 9.94 10.76
CA ILE A 44 -12.04 10.59 10.58
C ILE A 44 -11.73 11.51 11.77
N LEU A 45 -12.67 12.39 12.17
CA LEU A 45 -12.43 13.34 13.24
C LEU A 45 -12.26 12.65 14.60
N THR A 46 -13.09 11.64 14.90
CA THR A 46 -12.97 10.87 16.15
C THR A 46 -11.61 10.16 16.24
N ALA A 47 -11.15 9.57 15.14
CA ALA A 47 -9.85 8.91 15.09
C ALA A 47 -8.71 9.94 15.24
N ALA A 48 -8.76 11.03 14.49
CA ALA A 48 -7.73 12.07 14.48
C ALA A 48 -7.59 12.76 15.86
N ASP A 49 -8.70 13.07 16.55
CA ASP A 49 -8.67 13.64 17.91
C ASP A 49 -7.98 12.71 18.91
N ARG A 50 -8.17 11.41 18.76
CA ARG A 50 -7.46 10.41 19.57
C ARG A 50 -5.97 10.42 19.24
N TYR A 51 -5.59 10.49 17.95
CA TYR A 51 -4.21 10.43 17.51
C TYR A 51 -3.40 11.69 17.86
N LEU A 52 -4.02 12.85 18.06
CA LEU A 52 -3.34 14.05 18.57
C LEU A 52 -2.63 13.83 19.91
N ARG A 53 -2.99 12.81 20.68
CA ARG A 53 -2.37 12.47 21.96
C ARG A 53 -1.16 11.55 21.83
N ASN A 54 -0.97 10.96 20.66
CA ASN A 54 0.05 9.93 20.43
C ASN A 54 1.38 10.61 20.05
N GLN A 55 2.46 10.22 20.72
CA GLN A 55 3.79 10.63 20.28
C GLN A 55 4.28 9.72 19.13
N PRO A 56 5.14 10.24 18.23
CA PRO A 56 5.80 9.41 17.24
C PRO A 56 6.54 8.23 17.89
N VAL A 57 6.40 7.06 17.29
CA VAL A 57 7.14 5.86 17.64
C VAL A 57 7.74 5.32 16.36
N THR A 58 9.06 5.11 16.33
CA THR A 58 9.78 4.61 15.17
C THR A 58 10.44 3.27 15.47
N ILE A 59 11.06 2.68 14.46
CA ILE A 59 11.75 1.39 14.61
C ILE A 59 12.89 1.45 15.62
N THR A 60 13.51 2.62 15.79
CA THR A 60 14.64 2.78 16.76
C THR A 60 14.24 2.57 18.21
N SER A 61 12.94 2.59 18.51
CA SER A 61 12.40 2.31 19.85
C SER A 61 12.38 0.80 20.17
N PHE A 62 12.63 -0.07 19.20
CA PHE A 62 12.47 -1.52 19.33
C PHE A 62 13.69 -2.28 18.83
N PRO A 63 14.82 -2.29 19.54
CA PRO A 63 15.98 -3.05 19.11
C PRO A 63 15.66 -4.55 19.10
N SER A 64 16.12 -5.26 18.07
CA SER A 64 16.02 -6.72 18.01
C SER A 64 17.40 -7.37 17.97
N PRO A 65 17.76 -8.23 18.93
CA PRO A 65 19.02 -8.97 18.90
C PRO A 65 19.07 -10.02 17.76
N ARG A 66 17.93 -10.30 17.11
CA ARG A 66 17.85 -11.20 15.96
C ARG A 66 18.09 -10.49 14.62
N SER A 67 18.10 -9.17 14.61
CA SER A 67 18.41 -8.39 13.40
C SER A 67 19.90 -8.42 13.08
N ALA A 68 20.24 -8.59 11.81
CA ALA A 68 21.61 -8.41 11.32
C ALA A 68 21.91 -6.94 10.94
N GLY A 69 20.90 -6.06 10.98
CA GLY A 69 21.02 -4.62 10.68
C GLY A 69 21.28 -3.78 11.91
N GLY A 70 21.49 -2.48 11.69
CA GLY A 70 21.64 -1.46 12.73
C GLY A 70 20.30 -0.94 13.27
N PRO A 71 20.34 0.05 14.20
CA PRO A 71 19.14 0.57 14.86
C PRO A 71 18.17 1.30 13.93
N HIS A 72 18.64 1.78 12.78
CA HIS A 72 17.86 2.46 11.77
C HIS A 72 17.38 1.53 10.64
N ASP A 73 17.76 0.25 10.68
CA ASP A 73 17.34 -0.71 9.67
C ASP A 73 16.04 -1.40 10.07
N TYR A 74 15.09 -1.37 9.16
CA TYR A 74 13.84 -2.10 9.36
C TYR A 74 14.12 -3.60 9.41
N PHE A 75 13.57 -4.26 10.42
CA PHE A 75 13.66 -5.70 10.62
C PHE A 75 12.29 -6.30 10.89
N SER A 76 12.00 -7.42 10.26
CA SER A 76 10.87 -8.29 10.60
C SER A 76 11.23 -9.75 10.35
N GLU A 77 10.51 -10.65 10.97
CA GLU A 77 10.61 -12.07 10.69
C GLU A 77 9.44 -12.53 9.84
N ALA A 78 9.68 -13.54 9.02
CA ALA A 78 8.71 -14.07 8.08
C ALA A 78 7.57 -14.79 8.81
N ASP A 79 6.33 -14.31 8.65
CA ASP A 79 5.18 -14.70 9.47
C ASP A 79 4.93 -16.19 9.58
N TYR A 80 5.04 -16.91 8.49
CA TYR A 80 4.67 -18.32 8.37
C TYR A 80 5.83 -19.29 8.60
N PHE A 81 6.93 -18.81 9.22
CA PHE A 81 8.07 -19.65 9.50
C PHE A 81 8.15 -19.99 10.99
N TRP A 82 8.31 -21.28 11.27
CA TRP A 82 8.25 -21.88 12.58
C TRP A 82 9.49 -22.72 12.86
N PRO A 83 9.88 -22.91 14.14
CA PRO A 83 10.87 -23.91 14.49
C PRO A 83 10.49 -25.29 13.90
N ASP A 84 11.45 -26.01 13.34
CA ASP A 84 11.23 -27.39 12.91
C ASP A 84 11.10 -28.30 14.15
N PRO A 85 9.97 -29.00 14.37
CA PRO A 85 9.82 -29.88 15.51
C PRO A 85 10.87 -31.01 15.58
N LYS A 86 11.47 -31.37 14.44
CA LYS A 86 12.52 -32.40 14.35
C LYS A 86 13.93 -31.84 14.60
N ASN A 87 14.10 -30.52 14.45
CA ASN A 87 15.36 -29.81 14.67
C ASN A 87 15.10 -28.40 15.20
N PRO A 88 14.66 -28.23 16.46
CA PRO A 88 14.21 -26.94 16.99
C PRO A 88 15.25 -25.81 16.99
N SER A 89 16.54 -26.15 16.99
CA SER A 89 17.65 -25.19 16.90
C SER A 89 18.14 -24.93 15.47
N GLY A 90 17.56 -25.62 14.50
CA GLY A 90 17.92 -25.52 13.09
C GLY A 90 17.12 -24.44 12.36
N PRO A 91 17.24 -24.44 11.01
CA PRO A 91 16.47 -23.54 10.16
C PRO A 91 14.97 -23.69 10.36
N TYR A 92 14.24 -22.55 10.36
CA TYR A 92 12.78 -22.55 10.44
C TYR A 92 12.15 -23.09 9.15
N VAL A 93 10.96 -23.71 9.31
CA VAL A 93 10.18 -24.32 8.22
C VAL A 93 8.89 -23.54 7.97
N ASN A 94 8.45 -23.50 6.71
CA ASN A 94 7.23 -22.81 6.32
C ASN A 94 5.96 -23.58 6.71
N ARG A 95 4.96 -22.86 7.26
CA ARG A 95 3.58 -23.33 7.49
C ARG A 95 2.64 -22.30 6.90
N ASP A 96 2.33 -22.43 5.62
CA ASP A 96 1.57 -21.44 4.86
C ASP A 96 0.25 -21.04 5.57
N GLY A 97 0.08 -19.73 5.73
CA GLY A 97 -1.10 -19.13 6.35
C GLY A 97 -1.13 -19.16 7.89
N MET A 98 -0.20 -19.85 8.56
CA MET A 98 -0.14 -19.97 10.03
C MET A 98 0.90 -18.99 10.58
N SER A 99 0.44 -17.88 11.16
CA SER A 99 1.34 -16.86 11.72
C SER A 99 2.03 -17.36 13.00
N ASN A 100 3.35 -17.20 13.06
CA ASN A 100 4.12 -17.54 14.25
C ASN A 100 4.09 -16.38 15.26
N PRO A 101 3.49 -16.54 16.45
CA PRO A 101 3.35 -15.47 17.43
C PRO A 101 4.67 -15.05 18.08
N ASP A 102 5.73 -15.89 17.99
CA ASP A 102 7.04 -15.62 18.59
C ASP A 102 7.94 -14.78 17.67
N ASN A 103 7.48 -14.44 16.46
CA ASN A 103 8.20 -13.61 15.53
C ASN A 103 8.29 -12.16 16.01
N PHE A 104 9.42 -11.51 15.71
CA PHE A 104 9.58 -10.08 15.95
C PHE A 104 8.71 -9.26 14.98
N THR A 105 7.73 -8.54 15.50
CA THR A 105 6.75 -7.74 14.74
C THR A 105 6.75 -6.26 15.10
N SER A 106 7.56 -5.81 16.08
CA SER A 106 7.49 -4.46 16.63
C SER A 106 7.75 -3.35 15.61
N HIS A 107 8.68 -3.55 14.66
CA HIS A 107 8.91 -2.56 13.59
C HIS A 107 7.69 -2.44 12.66
N ARG A 108 7.07 -3.58 12.31
CA ARG A 108 5.84 -3.60 11.51
C ARG A 108 4.70 -2.89 12.23
N HIS A 109 4.51 -3.15 13.52
CA HIS A 109 3.49 -2.47 14.31
C HIS A 109 3.72 -0.96 14.36
N ALA A 110 4.96 -0.51 14.54
CA ALA A 110 5.30 0.91 14.51
C ALA A 110 5.00 1.54 13.13
N LEU A 111 5.32 0.86 12.03
CA LEU A 111 5.05 1.32 10.67
C LEU A 111 3.55 1.35 10.35
N ILE A 112 2.80 0.31 10.74
CA ILE A 112 1.34 0.28 10.60
C ILE A 112 0.72 1.43 11.41
N ARG A 113 1.19 1.67 12.63
CA ARG A 113 0.74 2.79 13.45
C ARG A 113 0.94 4.14 12.74
N LEU A 114 2.12 4.38 12.15
CA LEU A 114 2.38 5.57 11.33
C LEU A 114 1.32 5.70 10.21
N SER A 115 1.05 4.61 9.50
CA SER A 115 0.13 4.58 8.36
C SER A 115 -1.34 4.72 8.74
N VAL A 116 -1.69 4.44 9.99
CA VAL A 116 -3.05 4.68 10.51
C VAL A 116 -3.21 6.14 10.96
N GLU A 117 -2.19 6.68 11.63
CA GLU A 117 -2.26 8.00 12.26
C GLU A 117 -2.09 9.14 11.26
N VAL A 118 -1.03 9.12 10.44
CA VAL A 118 -0.71 10.22 9.53
C VAL A 118 -1.80 10.46 8.48
N PRO A 119 -2.32 9.45 7.76
CA PRO A 119 -3.40 9.67 6.82
C PRO A 119 -4.71 10.16 7.46
N ALA A 120 -5.05 9.66 8.66
CA ALA A 120 -6.23 10.12 9.38
C ALA A 120 -6.12 11.60 9.79
N LEU A 121 -4.94 12.02 10.26
CA LEU A 121 -4.65 13.42 10.59
C LEU A 121 -4.69 14.32 9.35
N ALA A 122 -4.13 13.88 8.23
CA ALA A 122 -4.19 14.60 6.96
C ALA A 122 -5.64 14.74 6.45
N ALA A 123 -6.43 13.66 6.52
CA ALA A 123 -7.84 13.68 6.17
C ALA A 123 -8.66 14.60 7.08
N ALA A 124 -8.38 14.64 8.39
CA ALA A 124 -9.02 15.55 9.33
C ALA A 124 -8.70 17.03 9.01
N TRP A 125 -7.46 17.32 8.61
CA TRP A 125 -7.08 18.67 8.17
C TRP A 125 -7.84 19.06 6.88
N LEU A 126 -7.99 18.16 5.92
CA LEU A 126 -8.80 18.42 4.72
C LEU A 126 -10.24 18.80 5.06
N LEU A 127 -10.83 18.15 6.06
CA LEU A 127 -12.21 18.39 6.48
C LEU A 127 -12.41 19.67 7.30
N THR A 128 -11.38 20.13 8.02
CA THR A 128 -11.56 21.17 9.05
C THR A 128 -10.65 22.37 8.88
N ARG A 129 -9.53 22.22 8.19
CA ARG A 129 -8.41 23.18 8.12
C ARG A 129 -7.78 23.50 9.49
N ASP A 130 -8.03 22.65 10.49
CA ASP A 130 -7.42 22.80 11.82
C ASP A 130 -5.95 22.36 11.79
N GLN A 131 -5.07 23.33 12.04
CA GLN A 131 -3.61 23.15 11.97
C GLN A 131 -3.06 22.15 12.99
N ARG A 132 -3.80 21.86 14.07
CA ARG A 132 -3.37 20.85 15.05
C ARG A 132 -3.14 19.48 14.39
N TYR A 133 -4.01 19.10 13.47
CA TYR A 133 -3.90 17.81 12.77
C TYR A 133 -2.67 17.75 11.87
N SER A 134 -2.50 18.71 10.96
CA SER A 134 -1.37 18.71 10.04
C SER A 134 -0.02 18.88 10.74
N SER A 135 0.03 19.76 11.77
CA SER A 135 1.25 19.92 12.57
C SER A 135 1.63 18.63 13.30
N HIS A 136 0.62 17.88 13.78
CA HIS A 136 0.88 16.61 14.44
C HIS A 136 1.31 15.51 13.45
N ALA A 137 0.68 15.43 12.28
CA ALA A 137 1.11 14.55 11.20
C ALA A 137 2.57 14.81 10.78
N ALA A 138 2.95 16.09 10.66
CA ALA A 138 4.33 16.50 10.35
C ALA A 138 5.33 16.03 11.41
N LYS A 139 4.98 15.98 12.70
CA LYS A 139 5.86 15.41 13.75
C LYS A 139 6.18 13.94 13.50
N HIS A 140 5.18 13.16 13.10
CA HIS A 140 5.38 11.74 12.77
C HIS A 140 6.29 11.58 11.54
N LEU A 141 6.07 12.38 10.49
CA LEU A 141 6.92 12.36 9.29
C LEU A 141 8.36 12.73 9.60
N ARG A 142 8.60 13.76 10.43
CA ARG A 142 9.95 14.15 10.88
C ARG A 142 10.65 12.99 11.59
N ALA A 143 9.98 12.37 12.55
CA ALA A 143 10.56 11.28 13.33
C ALA A 143 10.92 10.07 12.46
N TRP A 144 10.11 9.75 11.46
CA TRP A 144 10.30 8.55 10.64
C TRP A 144 11.30 8.73 9.49
N PHE A 145 11.44 9.95 8.95
CA PHE A 145 12.13 10.16 7.69
C PHE A 145 13.20 11.24 7.73
N LEU A 146 13.23 12.13 8.74
CA LEU A 146 14.11 13.31 8.74
C LEU A 146 15.02 13.39 9.96
N ASP A 147 14.55 13.00 11.14
CA ASP A 147 15.35 13.09 12.37
C ASP A 147 16.46 12.02 12.36
N PRO A 148 17.75 12.42 12.34
CA PRO A 148 18.87 11.48 12.29
C PRO A 148 18.94 10.52 13.50
N LEU A 149 18.26 10.84 14.61
CA LEU A 149 18.22 9.96 15.78
C LEU A 149 17.18 8.86 15.68
N THR A 150 16.13 9.05 14.85
CA THR A 150 14.97 8.16 14.85
C THR A 150 14.51 7.72 13.46
N MET A 151 15.05 8.33 12.38
CA MET A 151 14.63 7.99 11.02
C MET A 151 14.97 6.55 10.64
N MET A 152 14.12 5.96 9.82
CA MET A 152 14.37 4.67 9.20
C MET A 152 15.27 4.83 7.97
N ASN A 153 16.21 3.91 7.76
CA ASN A 153 16.96 3.82 6.51
C ASN A 153 16.04 3.47 5.34
N PRO A 154 16.25 4.07 4.13
CA PRO A 154 15.39 3.84 2.97
C PRO A 154 15.69 2.48 2.29
N ASN A 155 15.53 1.40 3.03
CA ASN A 155 15.68 0.04 2.52
C ASN A 155 14.96 -0.98 3.41
N LEU A 156 14.71 -2.17 2.88
CA LEU A 156 14.12 -3.32 3.58
C LEU A 156 15.08 -4.53 3.54
N GLN A 157 16.38 -4.28 3.69
CA GLN A 157 17.41 -5.31 3.57
C GLN A 157 17.19 -6.50 4.54
N TYR A 158 16.63 -6.22 5.72
CA TYR A 158 16.47 -7.21 6.80
C TYR A 158 15.01 -7.57 7.07
N ALA A 159 14.11 -7.23 6.14
CA ALA A 159 12.70 -7.55 6.29
C ALA A 159 12.42 -9.03 5.98
N GLN A 160 11.48 -9.61 6.73
CA GLN A 160 11.06 -11.00 6.65
C GLN A 160 12.23 -12.00 6.66
N ALA A 161 13.16 -11.81 7.60
CA ALA A 161 14.21 -12.77 7.87
C ALA A 161 13.64 -14.15 8.25
N VAL A 162 14.39 -15.20 7.94
CA VAL A 162 14.04 -16.58 8.31
C VAL A 162 15.22 -17.17 9.07
N HIS A 163 14.99 -17.54 10.32
CA HIS A 163 16.03 -18.10 11.19
C HIS A 163 16.74 -19.28 10.52
N GLY A 164 18.08 -19.21 10.49
CA GLY A 164 18.94 -20.25 9.89
C GLY A 164 18.92 -20.30 8.36
N VAL A 165 18.16 -19.41 7.66
CA VAL A 165 18.03 -19.39 6.20
C VAL A 165 18.49 -18.08 5.58
N THR A 166 17.97 -16.93 6.04
CA THR A 166 18.30 -15.62 5.49
C THR A 166 18.08 -14.51 6.50
N THR A 167 18.89 -13.46 6.42
CA THR A 167 18.79 -12.26 7.25
C THR A 167 17.72 -11.26 6.75
N GLY A 168 17.16 -11.48 5.57
CA GLY A 168 16.13 -10.69 4.91
C GLY A 168 15.93 -11.18 3.49
N ARG A 169 14.79 -10.84 2.86
CA ARG A 169 14.44 -11.32 1.51
C ARG A 169 13.50 -10.36 0.79
N GLY A 170 13.38 -10.49 -0.53
CA GLY A 170 12.55 -9.62 -1.37
C GLY A 170 11.10 -9.54 -0.92
N THR A 171 10.50 -10.67 -0.52
CA THR A 171 9.12 -10.72 0.00
C THR A 171 8.88 -9.81 1.21
N GLY A 172 9.94 -9.35 1.90
CA GLY A 172 9.83 -8.39 2.99
C GLY A 172 9.38 -7.01 2.57
N ILE A 173 9.50 -6.65 1.29
CA ILE A 173 9.06 -5.35 0.77
C ILE A 173 7.55 -5.13 0.93
N ILE A 174 6.78 -6.20 1.05
CA ILE A 174 5.34 -6.14 1.33
C ILE A 174 5.04 -5.46 2.68
N ASP A 175 5.96 -5.46 3.64
CA ASP A 175 5.75 -4.84 4.94
C ASP A 175 5.56 -3.31 4.84
N THR A 176 6.06 -2.67 3.76
CA THR A 176 5.94 -1.22 3.52
C THR A 176 4.80 -0.79 2.58
N ILE A 177 3.88 -1.68 2.21
CA ILE A 177 2.67 -1.31 1.44
C ILE A 177 1.89 -0.17 2.12
N HIS A 178 1.99 -0.09 3.44
CA HIS A 178 1.35 0.93 4.25
C HIS A 178 1.91 2.35 4.02
N LEU A 179 3.14 2.48 3.52
CA LEU A 179 3.72 3.79 3.18
C LEU A 179 3.02 4.43 1.98
N VAL A 180 2.28 3.69 1.17
CA VAL A 180 1.52 4.21 0.03
C VAL A 180 0.54 5.30 0.48
N GLU A 181 -0.23 5.06 1.54
CA GLU A 181 -1.18 6.07 2.04
C GLU A 181 -0.49 7.18 2.85
N VAL A 182 0.64 6.87 3.50
CA VAL A 182 1.47 7.89 4.15
C VAL A 182 2.00 8.89 3.13
N VAL A 183 2.56 8.42 2.01
CA VAL A 183 3.02 9.28 0.91
C VAL A 183 1.88 10.10 0.33
N ARG A 184 0.72 9.50 0.11
CA ARG A 184 -0.49 10.20 -0.36
C ARG A 184 -0.90 11.36 0.55
N SER A 185 -0.57 11.29 1.84
CA SER A 185 -0.86 12.32 2.83
C SER A 185 0.08 13.52 2.77
N ILE A 186 1.33 13.33 2.29
CA ILE A 186 2.36 14.38 2.36
C ILE A 186 1.95 15.64 1.60
N PRO A 187 1.47 15.60 0.34
CA PRO A 187 1.03 16.79 -0.37
C PRO A 187 -0.10 17.56 0.33
N VAL A 188 -0.95 16.86 1.07
CA VAL A 188 -2.01 17.48 1.89
C VAL A 188 -1.42 18.23 3.07
N ILE A 189 -0.41 17.65 3.73
CA ILE A 189 0.29 18.29 4.86
C ILE A 189 1.13 19.46 4.38
N GLU A 190 1.74 19.39 3.19
CA GLU A 190 2.45 20.50 2.54
C GLU A 190 1.52 21.70 2.31
N GLN A 191 0.29 21.46 1.81
CA GLN A 191 -0.72 22.53 1.63
C GLN A 191 -1.07 23.26 2.92
N SER A 192 -0.92 22.62 4.07
CA SER A 192 -1.18 23.22 5.38
C SER A 192 -0.03 24.10 5.89
N ALA A 193 1.10 24.15 5.20
CA ALA A 193 2.36 24.77 5.64
C ALA A 193 2.92 24.18 6.96
N ALA A 194 2.56 22.95 7.34
CA ALA A 194 3.11 22.28 8.51
C ALA A 194 4.51 21.68 8.26
N LEU A 195 4.91 21.57 7.00
CA LEU A 195 6.26 21.22 6.56
C LEU A 195 6.91 22.43 5.88
N SER A 196 8.19 22.67 6.15
CA SER A 196 9.00 23.63 5.40
C SER A 196 9.33 23.09 4.00
N ALA A 197 9.75 23.96 3.10
CA ALA A 197 10.19 23.55 1.76
C ALA A 197 11.41 22.60 1.81
N ASP A 198 12.31 22.81 2.76
CA ASP A 198 13.46 21.95 2.98
C ASP A 198 13.05 20.56 3.49
N GLU A 199 12.14 20.47 4.47
CA GLU A 199 11.59 19.20 4.95
C GLU A 199 10.86 18.44 3.85
N SER A 200 10.07 19.12 3.02
CA SER A 200 9.42 18.53 1.84
C SER A 200 10.44 17.95 0.85
N SER A 201 11.54 18.68 0.61
CA SER A 201 12.63 18.20 -0.25
C SER A 201 13.33 16.98 0.34
N GLN A 202 13.59 16.97 1.65
CA GLN A 202 14.21 15.83 2.34
C GLN A 202 13.30 14.60 2.33
N LEU A 203 11.97 14.75 2.52
CA LEU A 203 11.00 13.65 2.37
C LEU A 203 11.03 13.07 0.95
N LYS A 204 11.01 13.90 -0.08
CA LYS A 204 11.15 13.45 -1.48
C LYS A 204 12.46 12.71 -1.70
N LYS A 205 13.57 13.21 -1.12
CA LYS A 205 14.85 12.52 -1.20
C LYS A 205 14.80 11.13 -0.55
N TRP A 206 14.22 11.00 0.64
CA TRP A 206 14.10 9.70 1.32
C TRP A 206 13.35 8.68 0.45
N PHE A 207 12.22 9.07 -0.13
CA PHE A 207 11.44 8.19 -1.02
C PHE A 207 12.15 7.95 -2.37
N SER A 208 12.94 8.88 -2.87
CA SER A 208 13.79 8.66 -4.04
C SER A 208 14.89 7.64 -3.76
N ASP A 209 15.54 7.72 -2.60
CA ASP A 209 16.56 6.76 -2.19
C ASP A 209 15.93 5.36 -2.00
N TYR A 210 14.73 5.29 -1.44
CA TYR A 210 13.98 4.03 -1.32
C TYR A 210 13.59 3.45 -2.68
N LEU A 211 13.13 4.27 -3.63
CA LEU A 211 12.87 3.85 -5.01
C LEU A 211 14.13 3.29 -5.68
N VAL A 212 15.29 3.94 -5.52
CA VAL A 212 16.55 3.42 -6.04
C VAL A 212 16.82 2.03 -5.47
N TRP A 213 16.69 1.86 -4.14
CA TRP A 213 16.88 0.55 -3.52
C TRP A 213 15.87 -0.50 -4.02
N MET A 214 14.58 -0.17 -4.11
CA MET A 214 13.53 -1.07 -4.60
C MET A 214 13.74 -1.52 -6.05
N THR A 215 14.36 -0.66 -6.88
CA THR A 215 14.52 -0.92 -8.32
C THR A 215 15.88 -1.51 -8.69
N THR A 216 16.88 -1.42 -7.81
CA THR A 216 18.26 -1.85 -8.12
C THR A 216 18.80 -2.95 -7.22
N SER A 217 18.26 -3.11 -5.99
CA SER A 217 18.73 -4.17 -5.10
C SER A 217 18.22 -5.56 -5.53
N LYS A 218 18.95 -6.60 -5.11
CA LYS A 218 18.50 -7.98 -5.34
C LYS A 218 17.10 -8.23 -4.77
N ASN A 219 16.85 -7.80 -3.52
CA ASN A 219 15.56 -7.95 -2.86
C ASN A 219 14.45 -7.22 -3.62
N GLY A 220 14.72 -5.99 -4.09
CA GLY A 220 13.78 -5.22 -4.89
C GLY A 220 13.42 -5.90 -6.22
N MET A 221 14.41 -6.44 -6.91
CA MET A 221 14.20 -7.18 -8.17
C MET A 221 13.47 -8.53 -7.93
N ASP A 222 13.80 -9.25 -6.87
CA ASP A 222 13.14 -10.51 -6.51
C ASP A 222 11.63 -10.27 -6.25
N GLU A 223 11.27 -9.21 -5.50
CA GLU A 223 9.87 -8.85 -5.24
C GLU A 223 9.15 -8.38 -6.50
N ARG A 224 9.80 -7.55 -7.32
CA ARG A 224 9.28 -7.12 -8.63
C ARG A 224 8.88 -8.29 -9.50
N ASP A 225 9.73 -9.33 -9.56
CA ASP A 225 9.59 -10.46 -10.48
C ASP A 225 8.81 -11.65 -9.87
N ALA A 226 8.27 -11.48 -8.67
CA ALA A 226 7.31 -12.42 -8.08
C ALA A 226 6.11 -12.64 -9.01
N LYS A 227 5.46 -13.82 -8.91
CA LYS A 227 4.37 -14.18 -9.84
C LYS A 227 2.97 -13.89 -9.30
N ASN A 228 2.87 -13.56 -8.01
CA ASN A 228 1.64 -13.38 -7.26
C ASN A 228 1.46 -11.91 -6.80
N ASN A 229 0.60 -11.69 -5.79
CA ASN A 229 0.32 -10.40 -5.18
C ASN A 229 1.56 -9.58 -4.77
N HIS A 230 2.70 -10.22 -4.49
CA HIS A 230 3.95 -9.54 -4.18
C HIS A 230 4.40 -8.60 -5.33
N ALA A 231 4.40 -9.07 -6.57
CA ALA A 231 4.69 -8.21 -7.72
C ALA A 231 3.68 -7.06 -7.87
N THR A 232 2.40 -7.29 -7.57
CA THR A 232 1.37 -6.24 -7.57
C THR A 232 1.66 -5.19 -6.49
N CYS A 233 2.02 -5.63 -5.28
CA CYS A 233 2.39 -4.76 -4.17
C CYS A 233 3.66 -3.95 -4.47
N TRP A 234 4.64 -4.53 -5.15
CA TRP A 234 5.82 -3.80 -5.61
C TRP A 234 5.42 -2.70 -6.60
N VAL A 235 4.60 -3.02 -7.62
CA VAL A 235 4.12 -2.03 -8.60
C VAL A 235 3.33 -0.93 -7.91
N MET A 236 2.45 -1.26 -6.97
CA MET A 236 1.66 -0.29 -6.20
C MET A 236 2.55 0.71 -5.45
N GLN A 237 3.54 0.22 -4.72
CA GLN A 237 4.46 1.05 -3.94
C GLN A 237 5.32 1.93 -4.85
N VAL A 238 5.98 1.34 -5.85
CA VAL A 238 6.84 2.09 -6.78
C VAL A 238 6.03 3.15 -7.52
N SER A 239 4.80 2.85 -7.93
CA SER A 239 3.93 3.82 -8.63
C SER A 239 3.63 5.05 -7.76
N GLU A 240 3.25 4.86 -6.50
CA GLU A 240 2.93 5.97 -5.60
C GLU A 240 4.17 6.79 -5.25
N PHE A 241 5.28 6.12 -4.94
CA PHE A 241 6.53 6.80 -4.60
C PHE A 241 7.11 7.54 -5.82
N ALA A 242 6.99 6.98 -7.04
CA ALA A 242 7.39 7.62 -8.28
C ALA A 242 6.53 8.86 -8.58
N ALA A 243 5.22 8.77 -8.40
CA ALA A 243 4.32 9.91 -8.55
C ALA A 243 4.66 11.04 -7.58
N PHE A 244 4.94 10.73 -6.32
CA PHE A 244 5.33 11.70 -5.30
C PHE A 244 6.69 12.36 -5.59
N THR A 245 7.67 11.59 -6.04
CA THR A 245 9.04 12.08 -6.29
C THR A 245 9.21 12.70 -7.68
N GLY A 246 8.24 12.53 -8.57
CA GLY A 246 8.31 13.01 -9.97
C GLY A 246 9.13 12.10 -10.88
N ALA A 247 9.33 10.81 -10.52
CA ALA A 247 10.06 9.83 -11.32
C ALA A 247 9.17 9.26 -12.46
N SER A 248 8.91 10.06 -13.50
CA SER A 248 8.00 9.75 -14.60
C SER A 248 8.32 8.42 -15.30
N ASP A 249 9.60 8.13 -15.53
CA ASP A 249 10.03 6.90 -16.20
C ASP A 249 9.62 5.65 -15.42
N LEU A 250 9.67 5.71 -14.07
CA LEU A 250 9.19 4.61 -13.22
C LEU A 250 7.67 4.50 -13.24
N THR A 251 6.96 5.62 -13.34
CA THR A 251 5.50 5.62 -13.49
C THR A 251 5.09 4.90 -14.78
N GLU A 252 5.72 5.24 -15.90
CA GLU A 252 5.47 4.59 -17.20
C GLU A 252 5.88 3.11 -17.19
N PHE A 253 7.03 2.79 -16.59
CA PHE A 253 7.45 1.39 -16.41
C PHE A 253 6.41 0.58 -15.63
N CYS A 254 5.88 1.12 -14.53
CA CYS A 254 4.86 0.47 -13.71
C CYS A 254 3.54 0.28 -14.49
N ARG A 255 3.13 1.27 -15.29
CA ARG A 255 1.95 1.18 -16.16
C ARG A 255 2.09 0.07 -17.20
N ALA A 256 3.21 0.03 -17.91
CA ALA A 256 3.51 -1.04 -18.86
C ALA A 256 3.54 -2.41 -18.16
N ARG A 257 4.23 -2.50 -17.01
CA ARG A 257 4.33 -3.74 -16.25
C ARG A 257 2.97 -4.24 -15.75
N PHE A 258 2.08 -3.34 -15.33
CA PHE A 258 0.71 -3.74 -14.96
C PHE A 258 -0.02 -4.42 -16.12
N LYS A 259 0.04 -3.83 -17.32
CA LYS A 259 -0.63 -4.35 -18.52
C LYS A 259 0.01 -5.63 -19.07
N GLU A 260 1.33 -5.67 -19.11
CA GLU A 260 2.08 -6.70 -19.85
C GLU A 260 2.51 -7.90 -18.99
N VAL A 261 2.57 -7.71 -17.65
CA VAL A 261 3.06 -8.75 -16.74
C VAL A 261 2.02 -9.10 -15.68
N ILE A 262 1.48 -8.10 -14.96
CA ILE A 262 0.59 -8.36 -13.82
C ILE A 262 -0.76 -8.93 -14.30
N VAL A 263 -1.43 -8.24 -15.20
CA VAL A 263 -2.74 -8.67 -15.71
C VAL A 263 -2.66 -10.06 -16.36
N PRO A 264 -1.76 -10.32 -17.37
CA PRO A 264 -1.71 -11.63 -18.00
C PRO A 264 -1.22 -12.74 -17.08
N GLY A 265 -0.36 -12.44 -16.11
CA GLY A 265 0.24 -13.42 -15.21
C GLY A 265 -0.62 -13.81 -14.00
N GLN A 266 -1.55 -12.96 -13.60
CA GLN A 266 -2.28 -13.15 -12.33
C GLN A 266 -3.79 -13.31 -12.48
N ILE A 267 -4.40 -12.88 -13.61
CA ILE A 267 -5.84 -12.97 -13.85
C ILE A 267 -6.11 -14.08 -14.86
N ALA A 268 -6.96 -15.04 -14.48
CA ALA A 268 -7.44 -16.10 -15.37
C ALA A 268 -8.56 -15.61 -16.30
N ALA A 269 -8.92 -16.45 -17.29
CA ALA A 269 -9.95 -16.11 -18.27
C ALA A 269 -11.33 -15.84 -17.65
N ASP A 270 -11.65 -16.43 -16.51
CA ASP A 270 -12.89 -16.19 -15.74
C ASP A 270 -12.81 -14.97 -14.82
N GLY A 271 -11.65 -14.35 -14.68
CA GLY A 271 -11.37 -13.23 -13.76
C GLY A 271 -10.81 -13.65 -12.40
N SER A 272 -10.70 -14.93 -12.13
CA SER A 272 -10.13 -15.43 -10.86
C SER A 272 -8.62 -15.15 -10.73
N PHE A 273 -8.11 -15.31 -9.50
CA PHE A 273 -6.68 -15.24 -9.17
C PHE A 273 -6.12 -16.64 -8.83
N PRO A 274 -5.67 -17.43 -9.81
CA PRO A 274 -5.31 -18.84 -9.59
C PRO A 274 -4.22 -19.04 -8.52
N LEU A 275 -3.28 -18.08 -8.39
CA LEU A 275 -2.22 -18.16 -7.39
C LEU A 275 -2.73 -17.83 -5.98
N GLY A 276 -3.72 -16.95 -5.85
CA GLY A 276 -4.41 -16.67 -4.60
C GLY A 276 -5.28 -17.83 -4.17
N LEU A 277 -6.07 -18.37 -5.08
CA LEU A 277 -6.99 -19.50 -4.83
C LEU A 277 -6.29 -20.79 -4.37
N ARG A 278 -5.01 -20.98 -4.72
CA ARG A 278 -4.22 -22.15 -4.29
C ARG A 278 -3.59 -22.01 -2.91
N ARG A 279 -3.70 -20.83 -2.27
CA ARG A 279 -3.17 -20.58 -0.93
C ARG A 279 -4.10 -21.13 0.14
N THR A 280 -3.61 -21.22 1.35
CA THR A 280 -4.38 -21.65 2.52
C THR A 280 -5.36 -20.60 3.03
N LYS A 281 -5.24 -19.34 2.57
CA LYS A 281 -6.19 -18.23 2.83
C LYS A 281 -6.71 -17.69 1.49
N PRO A 282 -7.42 -18.49 0.67
CA PRO A 282 -7.76 -18.12 -0.71
C PRO A 282 -8.62 -16.86 -0.83
N TYR A 283 -9.56 -16.66 0.10
CA TYR A 283 -10.44 -15.50 0.09
C TYR A 283 -9.67 -14.20 0.39
N GLY A 284 -8.95 -14.18 1.49
CA GLY A 284 -8.14 -13.03 1.90
C GLY A 284 -7.07 -12.65 0.86
N TYR A 285 -6.36 -13.65 0.29
CA TYR A 285 -5.38 -13.37 -0.78
C TYR A 285 -5.98 -12.80 -2.06
N CYS A 286 -7.18 -13.27 -2.44
CA CYS A 286 -7.87 -12.72 -3.61
C CYS A 286 -8.33 -11.28 -3.36
N LEU A 287 -8.91 -10.98 -2.20
CA LEU A 287 -9.28 -9.63 -1.80
C LEU A 287 -8.07 -8.70 -1.77
N PHE A 288 -7.00 -9.12 -1.11
CA PHE A 288 -5.77 -8.35 -0.98
C PHE A 288 -5.15 -7.99 -2.34
N ASN A 289 -5.07 -8.98 -3.26
CA ASN A 289 -4.53 -8.72 -4.60
C ASN A 289 -5.45 -7.81 -5.43
N LEU A 290 -6.77 -7.97 -5.31
CA LEU A 290 -7.75 -7.10 -5.96
C LEU A 290 -7.60 -5.65 -5.50
N ASP A 291 -7.43 -5.41 -4.19
CA ASP A 291 -7.24 -4.07 -3.62
C ASP A 291 -5.90 -3.46 -4.06
N ALA A 292 -4.82 -4.25 -4.07
CA ALA A 292 -3.54 -3.78 -4.58
C ALA A 292 -3.63 -3.40 -6.07
N MET A 293 -4.27 -4.22 -6.91
CA MET A 293 -4.50 -3.90 -8.33
C MET A 293 -5.37 -2.66 -8.50
N SER A 294 -6.43 -2.50 -7.72
CA SER A 294 -7.29 -1.32 -7.79
C SER A 294 -6.54 -0.04 -7.42
N THR A 295 -5.64 -0.14 -6.45
CA THR A 295 -4.78 0.98 -6.03
C THR A 295 -3.78 1.34 -7.12
N VAL A 296 -3.17 0.35 -7.79
CA VAL A 296 -2.35 0.58 -8.99
C VAL A 296 -3.14 1.30 -10.08
N CYS A 297 -4.36 0.83 -10.37
CA CYS A 297 -5.24 1.49 -11.34
C CYS A 297 -5.56 2.94 -10.92
N GLN A 298 -5.82 3.19 -9.63
CA GLN A 298 -6.12 4.51 -9.10
C GLN A 298 -4.93 5.48 -9.20
N ILE A 299 -3.71 4.99 -9.04
CA ILE A 299 -2.49 5.80 -9.14
C ILE A 299 -2.12 6.09 -10.60
N LEU A 300 -2.20 5.08 -11.47
CA LEU A 300 -1.60 5.13 -12.80
C LEU A 300 -2.56 5.45 -13.94
N SER A 301 -3.88 5.42 -13.73
CA SER A 301 -4.84 5.78 -14.79
C SER A 301 -4.74 7.24 -15.17
N THR A 302 -4.84 7.51 -16.48
CA THR A 302 -5.02 8.84 -17.05
C THR A 302 -6.32 8.86 -17.87
N PRO A 303 -6.79 10.05 -18.31
CA PRO A 303 -7.96 10.12 -19.19
C PRO A 303 -7.78 9.32 -20.49
N GLU A 304 -6.55 9.26 -21.01
CA GLU A 304 -6.21 8.59 -22.27
C GLU A 304 -5.90 7.09 -22.06
N ASP A 305 -5.55 6.70 -20.83
CA ASP A 305 -5.12 5.33 -20.49
C ASP A 305 -5.69 4.87 -19.14
N ASN A 306 -6.96 4.48 -19.15
CA ASN A 306 -7.67 4.04 -17.95
C ASN A 306 -7.42 2.56 -17.67
N LEU A 307 -6.60 2.26 -16.66
CA LEU A 307 -6.25 0.90 -16.28
C LEU A 307 -7.42 0.09 -15.68
N PHE A 308 -8.46 0.75 -15.16
CA PHE A 308 -9.67 0.06 -14.70
C PHE A 308 -10.42 -0.61 -15.84
N SER A 309 -10.43 0.00 -17.02
CA SER A 309 -11.09 -0.53 -18.21
C SER A 309 -10.15 -1.23 -19.17
N PHE A 310 -8.83 -1.19 -18.93
CA PHE A 310 -7.86 -1.93 -19.74
C PHE A 310 -8.17 -3.42 -19.74
N ALA A 311 -8.16 -4.03 -20.94
CA ALA A 311 -8.33 -5.47 -21.11
C ALA A 311 -7.39 -6.00 -22.19
N LEU A 312 -6.90 -7.22 -21.98
CA LEU A 312 -6.21 -7.99 -23.01
C LEU A 312 -7.19 -8.41 -24.12
N PRO A 313 -6.70 -8.88 -25.30
CA PRO A 313 -7.57 -9.34 -26.37
C PRO A 313 -8.55 -10.46 -25.98
N ASP A 314 -8.21 -11.25 -24.95
CA ASP A 314 -9.06 -12.30 -24.39
C ASP A 314 -10.04 -11.80 -23.31
N GLY A 315 -10.06 -10.48 -23.06
CA GLY A 315 -10.92 -9.81 -22.10
C GLY A 315 -10.44 -9.86 -20.64
N ARG A 316 -9.25 -10.40 -20.35
CA ARG A 316 -8.67 -10.32 -18.99
C ARG A 316 -8.23 -8.90 -18.68
N GLY A 317 -8.58 -8.43 -17.50
CA GLY A 317 -8.26 -7.09 -17.00
C GLY A 317 -8.83 -6.90 -15.61
N PHE A 318 -8.55 -5.74 -15.01
CA PHE A 318 -9.02 -5.45 -13.64
C PHE A 318 -10.55 -5.53 -13.53
N ALA A 319 -11.30 -4.96 -14.49
CA ALA A 319 -12.78 -4.99 -14.46
C ALA A 319 -13.33 -6.43 -14.40
N ARG A 320 -12.68 -7.38 -15.08
CA ARG A 320 -13.08 -8.79 -15.06
C ARG A 320 -12.77 -9.44 -13.70
N ALA A 321 -11.62 -9.13 -13.11
CA ALA A 321 -11.27 -9.62 -11.77
C ALA A 321 -12.22 -9.05 -10.71
N MET A 322 -12.57 -7.77 -10.80
CA MET A 322 -13.56 -7.15 -9.93
C MET A 322 -14.94 -7.79 -10.08
N ALA A 323 -15.38 -8.07 -11.32
CA ALA A 323 -16.66 -8.75 -11.59
C ALA A 323 -16.68 -10.19 -11.04
N PHE A 324 -15.55 -10.90 -11.07
CA PHE A 324 -15.42 -12.23 -10.45
C PHE A 324 -15.55 -12.16 -8.93
N MET A 325 -14.86 -11.23 -8.28
CA MET A 325 -14.84 -11.17 -6.80
C MET A 325 -16.08 -10.49 -6.21
N PHE A 326 -16.74 -9.59 -6.92
CA PHE A 326 -17.84 -8.77 -6.38
C PHE A 326 -19.00 -9.59 -5.78
N PRO A 327 -19.52 -10.67 -6.39
CA PRO A 327 -20.57 -11.49 -5.78
C PRO A 327 -20.19 -11.99 -4.38
N PHE A 328 -18.95 -12.42 -4.20
CA PHE A 328 -18.42 -12.97 -2.95
C PHE A 328 -18.11 -11.89 -1.90
N ILE A 329 -17.83 -10.66 -2.33
CA ILE A 329 -17.71 -9.50 -1.42
C ILE A 329 -19.11 -9.05 -1.00
N ALA A 330 -20.09 -9.10 -1.90
CA ALA A 330 -21.46 -8.71 -1.64
C ALA A 330 -22.18 -9.74 -0.74
N ASP A 331 -21.92 -11.01 -0.95
CA ASP A 331 -22.42 -12.11 -0.15
C ASP A 331 -21.35 -13.19 0.02
N LYS A 332 -20.63 -13.15 1.14
CA LYS A 332 -19.56 -14.11 1.44
C LYS A 332 -20.05 -15.55 1.54
N SER A 333 -21.32 -15.78 1.86
CA SER A 333 -21.88 -17.15 1.95
C SER A 333 -21.89 -17.87 0.59
N SER A 334 -21.79 -17.10 -0.52
CA SER A 334 -21.70 -17.64 -1.87
C SER A 334 -20.28 -18.06 -2.30
N TRP A 335 -19.24 -17.89 -1.44
CA TRP A 335 -17.86 -18.25 -1.74
C TRP A 335 -17.71 -19.75 -1.99
N PRO A 336 -17.32 -20.20 -3.21
CA PRO A 336 -17.37 -21.62 -3.58
C PRO A 336 -16.07 -22.38 -3.28
N TYR A 337 -15.04 -21.68 -2.80
CA TYR A 337 -13.72 -22.27 -2.52
C TYR A 337 -13.55 -22.54 -1.02
N PRO A 338 -12.47 -23.27 -0.60
CA PRO A 338 -12.18 -23.46 0.81
C PRO A 338 -12.14 -22.12 1.57
N HIS A 339 -12.54 -22.14 2.83
CA HIS A 339 -12.35 -21.00 3.72
C HIS A 339 -10.89 -20.82 4.05
N ASP A 340 -10.51 -19.58 4.36
CA ASP A 340 -9.19 -19.28 4.88
C ASP A 340 -8.97 -20.04 6.19
N VAL A 341 -7.79 -20.62 6.39
CA VAL A 341 -7.46 -21.40 7.59
C VAL A 341 -7.49 -20.56 8.87
N GLU A 342 -7.32 -19.24 8.74
CA GLU A 342 -7.45 -18.24 9.80
C GLU A 342 -8.09 -16.97 9.24
N TYR A 343 -8.83 -16.25 10.08
CA TYR A 343 -9.37 -14.91 9.84
C TYR A 343 -10.46 -14.81 8.75
N PHE A 344 -10.98 -15.90 8.23
CA PHE A 344 -12.05 -15.86 7.21
C PHE A 344 -13.27 -15.04 7.66
N GLU A 345 -13.66 -15.15 8.94
CA GLU A 345 -14.82 -14.48 9.52
C GLU A 345 -14.71 -12.95 9.50
N TYR A 346 -13.51 -12.41 9.55
CA TYR A 346 -13.25 -10.97 9.61
C TYR A 346 -13.23 -10.27 8.24
N TRP A 347 -13.27 -11.04 7.15
CA TRP A 347 -13.43 -10.52 5.79
C TRP A 347 -14.90 -10.61 5.34
N PRO A 348 -15.38 -9.79 4.37
CA PRO A 348 -14.66 -8.61 3.83
C PRO A 348 -14.82 -7.40 4.76
N ILE A 349 -13.89 -6.45 4.60
CA ILE A 349 -13.96 -5.11 5.19
C ILE A 349 -14.30 -4.09 4.11
N ARG A 350 -14.22 -2.78 4.41
CA ARG A 350 -14.48 -1.71 3.44
C ARG A 350 -13.36 -1.63 2.37
N GLN A 351 -13.37 -2.59 1.44
CA GLN A 351 -12.36 -2.74 0.39
C GLN A 351 -12.25 -1.48 -0.47
N PRO A 352 -11.03 -0.89 -0.67
CA PRO A 352 -10.83 0.27 -1.55
C PRO A 352 -11.19 -0.03 -3.00
N SER A 353 -11.05 -1.26 -3.46
CA SER A 353 -11.44 -1.72 -4.80
C SER A 353 -12.91 -1.44 -5.12
N LEU A 354 -13.82 -1.56 -4.15
CA LEU A 354 -15.24 -1.24 -4.33
C LEU A 354 -15.47 0.24 -4.64
N LEU A 355 -14.74 1.13 -3.95
CA LEU A 355 -14.89 2.57 -4.16
C LEU A 355 -14.24 2.98 -5.49
N PHE A 356 -13.00 2.59 -5.70
CA PHE A 356 -12.23 2.99 -6.88
C PHE A 356 -12.84 2.44 -8.18
N ALA A 357 -13.16 1.15 -8.21
CA ALA A 357 -13.84 0.55 -9.35
C ALA A 357 -15.26 1.08 -9.53
N GLY A 358 -15.98 1.34 -8.44
CA GLY A 358 -17.31 1.92 -8.48
C GLY A 358 -17.33 3.27 -9.20
N ILE A 359 -16.35 4.13 -8.92
CA ILE A 359 -16.17 5.42 -9.59
C ILE A 359 -15.73 5.20 -11.05
N ALA A 360 -14.62 4.48 -11.25
CA ALA A 360 -13.98 4.39 -12.57
C ALA A 360 -14.80 3.61 -13.61
N LEU A 361 -15.60 2.64 -13.17
CA LEU A 361 -16.43 1.79 -14.03
C LEU A 361 -17.94 2.15 -13.97
N SER A 362 -18.31 3.22 -13.26
CA SER A 362 -19.70 3.68 -13.11
C SER A 362 -20.63 2.58 -12.55
N ARG A 363 -20.20 1.92 -11.44
CA ARG A 363 -20.92 0.78 -10.85
C ARG A 363 -21.46 1.14 -9.45
N PRO A 364 -22.66 1.75 -9.36
CA PRO A 364 -23.24 2.22 -8.10
C PRO A 364 -23.52 1.10 -7.11
N GLU A 365 -23.70 -0.14 -7.57
CA GLU A 365 -23.86 -1.31 -6.71
C GLU A 365 -22.62 -1.58 -5.84
N TYR A 366 -21.40 -1.22 -6.30
CA TYR A 366 -20.17 -1.36 -5.52
C TYR A 366 -20.19 -0.41 -4.32
N PHE A 367 -20.72 0.81 -4.48
CA PHE A 367 -20.86 1.77 -3.38
C PHE A 367 -21.84 1.32 -2.31
N LYS A 368 -22.92 0.61 -2.70
CA LYS A 368 -23.88 0.06 -1.73
C LYS A 368 -23.21 -0.98 -0.83
N VAL A 369 -22.37 -1.82 -1.39
CA VAL A 369 -21.59 -2.81 -0.62
C VAL A 369 -20.53 -2.10 0.22
N TRP A 370 -19.74 -1.18 -0.36
CA TRP A 370 -18.70 -0.42 0.33
C TRP A 370 -19.21 0.28 1.59
N ARG A 371 -20.41 0.91 1.52
CA ARG A 371 -20.98 1.65 2.67
C ARG A 371 -21.35 0.79 3.86
N ARG A 372 -21.67 -0.47 3.66
CA ARG A 372 -22.13 -1.38 4.74
C ARG A 372 -21.00 -2.15 5.41
N LEU A 373 -19.83 -2.17 4.78
CA LEU A 373 -18.68 -2.89 5.29
C LEU A 373 -17.92 -2.07 6.34
N ASP A 374 -17.23 -2.79 7.25
CA ASP A 374 -16.46 -2.19 8.34
C ASP A 374 -15.28 -1.36 7.80
N PRO A 375 -15.21 -0.05 8.09
CA PRO A 375 -14.09 0.81 7.69
C PRO A 375 -12.87 0.73 8.62
N ASP A 376 -13.04 0.24 9.84
CA ASP A 376 -12.05 0.32 10.92
C ASP A 376 -11.84 -1.04 11.61
N PRO A 377 -11.37 -2.06 10.88
CA PRO A 377 -11.11 -3.38 11.46
C PRO A 377 -10.13 -3.28 12.63
N THR A 378 -10.33 -4.14 13.64
CA THR A 378 -9.50 -4.18 14.85
C THR A 378 -8.59 -5.40 14.92
N VAL A 379 -8.80 -6.39 14.06
CA VAL A 379 -7.97 -7.60 13.99
C VAL A 379 -6.65 -7.29 13.30
N GLU A 380 -5.53 -7.57 13.95
CA GLU A 380 -4.20 -7.19 13.49
C GLU A 380 -3.87 -7.72 12.08
N GLU A 381 -4.18 -8.97 11.80
CA GLU A 381 -3.96 -9.56 10.47
C GLU A 381 -4.75 -8.84 9.38
N ILE A 382 -5.98 -8.42 9.67
CA ILE A 382 -6.81 -7.66 8.75
C ILE A 382 -6.21 -6.27 8.52
N ILE A 383 -5.80 -5.61 9.60
CA ILE A 383 -5.15 -4.29 9.56
C ILE A 383 -3.87 -4.36 8.72
N ARG A 384 -3.07 -5.40 8.88
CA ARG A 384 -1.83 -5.64 8.13
C ARG A 384 -2.06 -5.75 6.62
N ASN A 385 -3.18 -6.34 6.22
CA ASN A 385 -3.54 -6.52 4.81
C ASN A 385 -4.45 -5.40 4.25
N TYR A 386 -4.61 -4.30 4.99
CA TYR A 386 -5.48 -3.18 4.62
C TYR A 386 -4.71 -1.85 4.66
N PRO A 387 -3.90 -1.54 3.63
CA PRO A 387 -3.06 -0.34 3.63
C PRO A 387 -3.82 0.96 3.32
N ILE A 388 -4.98 0.90 2.64
CA ILE A 388 -5.75 2.08 2.19
C ILE A 388 -6.98 2.26 3.06
N ARG A 389 -6.97 3.25 3.96
CA ARG A 389 -7.99 3.45 5.00
C ARG A 389 -8.68 4.80 4.97
N GLN A 390 -8.10 5.77 4.25
CA GLN A 390 -8.60 7.14 4.18
C GLN A 390 -9.03 7.48 2.74
N PRO A 391 -10.20 6.99 2.29
CA PRO A 391 -10.65 7.20 0.91
C PRO A 391 -10.69 8.68 0.51
N LEU A 392 -10.82 9.59 1.49
CA LEU A 392 -10.81 11.03 1.28
C LEU A 392 -9.52 11.56 0.62
N LEU A 393 -8.39 10.86 0.82
CA LEU A 393 -7.10 11.20 0.21
C LEU A 393 -6.99 10.74 -1.25
N TRP A 394 -7.89 9.87 -1.69
CA TRP A 394 -7.79 9.14 -2.96
C TRP A 394 -8.82 9.59 -4.02
N VAL A 395 -9.94 10.14 -3.58
CA VAL A 395 -11.03 10.54 -4.47
C VAL A 395 -11.25 12.03 -4.38
N SER A 396 -11.50 12.67 -5.56
CA SER A 396 -11.81 14.08 -5.63
C SER A 396 -13.10 14.39 -4.86
N GLN A 397 -13.07 15.42 -4.02
CA GLN A 397 -14.26 15.92 -3.36
C GLN A 397 -15.11 16.70 -4.34
N LYS A 398 -16.43 16.61 -4.20
CA LYS A 398 -17.34 17.59 -4.81
C LYS A 398 -17.11 18.93 -4.10
N THR A 399 -16.62 19.91 -4.83
CA THR A 399 -16.53 21.30 -4.36
C THR A 399 -17.90 21.93 -4.33
#